data_1ecd70ce9b541f124b608ba37ebfb2de
#
_entry.id   1ecd70ce9b541f124b608ba37ebfb2de
#
_cell.length_a   1.000
_cell.length_b   1.000
_cell.length_c   1.000
_cell.angle_alpha   90.00
_cell.angle_beta   90.00
_cell.angle_gamma   90.00
#
_symmetry.space_group_name_H-M   'P 1'
#
loop_
_entity.id
_entity.type
_entity.pdbx_description
1 polymer ?
#
loop_
_entity_poly.entity_id
_entity_poly.type
_entity_poly.pdbx_seq_one_letter_code
_entity_poly.pdbx_strand_id
1 'polypeptide(L)'
;MSTLQLLEDLYARKVTFSDSELFRYREFAEQVVRTLLQEVQIQRRDGDPVIESKPIGTGSAFEDVKVKPELEFDFMVPIQNNMDQIIFCDTDWNVPSRFGIVKTGSQPQAVFQQASKWKKPGDFETKFCKHVSSYGLLLSAEKIRQWFQSLSDRTLPALRQIFPGSTFRFQQHGPARNLILTKDGKELNIDIVPAIKYENAFLVAKQCSSQIILPNEVTWRLSLSTSERDFFKEMKRILPYNSCHLKCLQILKYLRENDDQLYPSSQFTHGLQSYYLKTALFHLVMESPPQAWAAGCLEQRLREMIDYLIDRMVDGNIPHIFLGNQRHLRNPQWRLGVPLKFFRHTEANLLEDVKPDTMQQARLRLIQIRDNLDGILRQYLKEYLNGAESQSWCVVA
;
A
#
# COMPACT_ATOMS: atom_id res chain seq x y z
N MET A 1 -8.16 29.81 20.09
CA MET A 1 -8.25 29.06 18.83
C MET A 1 -9.00 27.79 19.12
N SER A 2 -10.07 27.50 18.38
CA SER A 2 -10.83 26.24 18.54
C SER A 2 -10.04 25.03 18.03
N THR A 3 -10.40 23.83 18.46
CA THR A 3 -9.81 22.58 17.95
C THR A 3 -9.91 22.49 16.43
N LEU A 4 -11.06 22.83 15.86
CA LEU A 4 -11.26 22.85 14.41
C LEU A 4 -10.25 23.77 13.73
N GLN A 5 -9.99 24.95 14.28
CA GLN A 5 -9.00 25.89 13.70
C GLN A 5 -7.57 25.36 13.81
N LEU A 6 -7.20 24.70 14.91
CA LEU A 6 -5.91 24.04 15.07
C LEU A 6 -5.72 22.91 14.02
N LEU A 7 -6.77 22.13 13.76
CA LEU A 7 -6.76 21.07 12.75
C LEU A 7 -6.57 21.64 11.34
N GLU A 8 -7.29 22.70 10.97
CA GLU A 8 -7.14 23.35 9.66
C GLU A 8 -5.75 24.00 9.50
N ASP A 9 -5.21 24.63 10.54
CA ASP A 9 -3.87 25.19 10.53
C ASP A 9 -2.80 24.11 10.38
N LEU A 10 -2.90 23.01 11.14
CA LEU A 10 -1.99 21.87 11.00
C LEU A 10 -2.05 21.30 9.58
N TYR A 11 -3.26 21.08 9.06
CA TYR A 11 -3.48 20.55 7.74
C TYR A 11 -2.81 21.41 6.67
N ALA A 12 -3.08 22.69 6.66
CA ALA A 12 -2.58 23.61 5.66
C ALA A 12 -1.05 23.77 5.70
N ARG A 13 -0.45 23.79 6.90
CA ARG A 13 0.98 24.10 7.06
C ARG A 13 1.88 22.88 7.02
N LYS A 14 1.41 21.73 7.52
CA LYS A 14 2.28 20.57 7.81
C LYS A 14 1.90 19.29 7.07
N VAL A 15 0.61 19.06 6.84
CA VAL A 15 0.14 17.74 6.41
C VAL A 15 0.26 17.55 4.90
N THR A 16 -0.16 18.53 4.11
CA THR A 16 -0.29 18.37 2.66
C THR A 16 0.91 18.85 1.87
N PHE A 17 1.20 18.16 0.77
CA PHE A 17 1.97 18.71 -0.35
C PHE A 17 1.08 19.67 -1.15
N SER A 18 1.68 20.60 -1.90
CA SER A 18 0.92 21.25 -2.96
C SER A 18 0.59 20.23 -4.06
N ASP A 19 -0.60 20.36 -4.66
CA ASP A 19 -1.04 19.45 -5.73
C ASP A 19 -0.04 19.40 -6.88
N SER A 20 0.52 20.54 -7.24
CA SER A 20 1.53 20.67 -8.31
C SER A 20 2.85 19.98 -7.95
N GLU A 21 3.28 20.03 -6.68
CA GLU A 21 4.51 19.37 -6.24
C GLU A 21 4.36 17.85 -6.24
N LEU A 22 3.31 17.33 -5.60
CA LEU A 22 3.05 15.88 -5.56
C LEU A 22 2.84 15.32 -6.97
N PHE A 23 2.08 16.03 -7.81
CA PHE A 23 1.85 15.62 -9.20
C PHE A 23 3.16 15.50 -9.97
N ARG A 24 4.05 16.50 -9.88
CA ARG A 24 5.36 16.50 -10.57
C ARG A 24 6.24 15.31 -10.15
N TYR A 25 6.32 15.01 -8.84
CA TYR A 25 7.10 13.87 -8.38
C TYR A 25 6.46 12.53 -8.75
N ARG A 26 5.15 12.44 -8.74
CA ARG A 26 4.42 11.24 -9.19
C ARG A 26 4.66 10.94 -10.67
N GLU A 27 4.52 11.94 -11.53
CA GLU A 27 4.79 11.79 -12.97
C GLU A 27 6.26 11.38 -13.21
N PHE A 28 7.18 11.99 -12.49
CA PHE A 28 8.59 11.64 -12.62
C PHE A 28 8.87 10.21 -12.14
N ALA A 29 8.34 9.80 -11.00
CA ALA A 29 8.45 8.43 -10.51
C ALA A 29 7.87 7.42 -11.51
N GLU A 30 6.70 7.71 -12.08
CA GLU A 30 6.08 6.84 -13.10
C GLU A 30 6.94 6.75 -14.36
N GLN A 31 7.52 7.85 -14.83
CA GLN A 31 8.43 7.86 -15.97
C GLN A 31 9.68 7.01 -15.72
N VAL A 32 10.29 7.14 -14.53
CA VAL A 32 11.45 6.33 -14.14
C VAL A 32 11.09 4.85 -14.11
N VAL A 33 9.94 4.48 -13.52
CA VAL A 33 9.50 3.07 -13.48
C VAL A 33 9.23 2.53 -14.88
N ARG A 34 8.57 3.29 -15.75
CA ARG A 34 8.35 2.88 -17.16
C ARG A 34 9.66 2.61 -17.89
N THR A 35 10.65 3.49 -17.74
CA THR A 35 11.98 3.31 -18.32
C THR A 35 12.67 2.06 -17.75
N LEU A 36 12.61 1.87 -16.43
CA LEU A 36 13.14 0.68 -15.77
C LEU A 36 12.51 -0.60 -16.37
N LEU A 37 11.20 -0.62 -16.56
CA LEU A 37 10.51 -1.80 -17.12
C LEU A 37 10.88 -2.05 -18.59
N GLN A 38 11.12 -1.01 -19.38
CA GLN A 38 11.63 -1.15 -20.74
C GLN A 38 13.01 -1.81 -20.74
N GLU A 39 13.91 -1.35 -19.88
CA GLU A 39 15.24 -1.94 -19.73
C GLU A 39 15.21 -3.39 -19.22
N VAL A 40 14.31 -3.69 -18.28
CA VAL A 40 14.07 -5.07 -17.81
C VAL A 40 13.59 -5.96 -18.97
N GLN A 41 12.70 -5.48 -19.84
CA GLN A 41 12.24 -6.24 -21.01
C GLN A 41 13.38 -6.54 -22.00
N ILE A 42 14.28 -5.59 -22.22
CA ILE A 42 15.46 -5.79 -23.09
C ILE A 42 16.39 -6.87 -22.53
N GLN A 43 16.54 -6.94 -21.21
CA GLN A 43 17.45 -7.87 -20.53
C GLN A 43 16.83 -9.23 -20.25
N ARG A 44 15.54 -9.37 -20.46
CA ARG A 44 14.81 -10.62 -20.25
C ARG A 44 15.30 -11.71 -21.23
N ARG A 45 15.42 -12.93 -20.73
CA ARG A 45 15.78 -14.09 -21.54
C ARG A 45 14.54 -14.80 -22.07
N ASP A 46 14.70 -15.58 -23.12
CA ASP A 46 13.64 -16.50 -23.54
C ASP A 46 13.26 -17.42 -22.40
N GLY A 47 11.96 -17.52 -22.15
CA GLY A 47 11.46 -18.30 -21.03
C GLY A 47 11.29 -17.57 -19.70
N ASP A 48 11.73 -16.34 -19.57
CA ASP A 48 11.41 -15.53 -18.41
C ASP A 48 9.96 -15.02 -18.47
N PRO A 49 9.31 -14.76 -17.31
CA PRO A 49 7.99 -14.15 -17.28
C PRO A 49 7.92 -12.86 -18.09
N VAL A 50 6.82 -12.63 -18.79
CA VAL A 50 6.59 -11.39 -19.54
C VAL A 50 6.02 -10.33 -18.59
N ILE A 51 6.66 -9.18 -18.55
CA ILE A 51 6.24 -8.04 -17.72
C ILE A 51 5.43 -7.09 -18.61
N GLU A 52 4.33 -6.55 -18.10
CA GLU A 52 3.62 -5.47 -18.77
C GLU A 52 4.43 -4.17 -18.69
N SER A 53 4.45 -3.42 -19.78
CA SER A 53 5.20 -2.14 -19.85
C SER A 53 4.55 -1.01 -19.03
N LYS A 54 3.28 -1.16 -18.65
CA LYS A 54 2.54 -0.16 -17.89
C LYS A 54 2.46 -0.55 -16.42
N PRO A 55 3.20 0.11 -15.52
CA PRO A 55 3.07 -0.11 -14.10
C PRO A 55 1.72 0.42 -13.59
N ILE A 56 1.25 -0.12 -12.47
CA ILE A 56 0.03 0.31 -11.80
C ILE A 56 0.42 1.03 -10.52
N GLY A 57 0.21 2.35 -10.48
CA GLY A 57 0.41 3.14 -9.27
C GLY A 57 -0.63 2.81 -8.22
N THR A 58 -0.18 2.61 -6.99
CA THR A 58 -0.99 2.24 -5.82
C THR A 58 -0.56 3.03 -4.59
N GLY A 59 -1.23 2.82 -3.47
CA GLY A 59 -0.87 3.48 -2.22
C GLY A 59 -1.20 4.96 -2.18
N SER A 60 -0.73 5.61 -1.12
CA SER A 60 -1.20 6.94 -0.72
C SER A 60 -0.96 8.04 -1.75
N ALA A 61 0.10 7.95 -2.56
CA ALA A 61 0.43 8.94 -3.58
C ALA A 61 -0.55 8.92 -4.78
N PHE A 62 -1.22 7.79 -5.02
CA PHE A 62 -2.19 7.59 -6.11
C PHE A 62 -3.65 7.60 -5.63
N GLU A 63 -3.86 7.71 -4.32
CA GLU A 63 -5.16 7.78 -3.66
C GLU A 63 -5.47 9.19 -3.12
N ASP A 64 -4.60 10.17 -3.36
CA ASP A 64 -4.65 11.55 -2.87
C ASP A 64 -4.64 11.66 -1.33
N VAL A 65 -4.00 10.70 -0.66
CA VAL A 65 -3.88 10.66 0.81
C VAL A 65 -2.42 10.67 1.31
N LYS A 66 -1.49 11.08 0.45
CA LYS A 66 -0.08 11.24 0.82
C LYS A 66 0.08 12.42 1.78
N VAL A 67 0.95 12.26 2.77
CA VAL A 67 1.31 13.30 3.75
C VAL A 67 2.81 13.55 3.77
N LYS A 68 3.20 14.75 4.17
CA LYS A 68 4.62 15.13 4.34
C LYS A 68 5.25 14.38 5.52
N PRO A 69 6.59 14.25 5.56
CA PRO A 69 7.55 14.75 4.57
C PRO A 69 7.91 13.76 3.45
N GLU A 70 7.47 12.51 3.56
CA GLU A 70 7.97 11.42 2.72
C GLU A 70 7.40 11.43 1.30
N LEU A 71 8.28 11.24 0.32
CA LEU A 71 7.93 11.05 -1.09
C LEU A 71 8.13 9.56 -1.45
N GLU A 72 7.14 8.75 -1.09
CA GLU A 72 7.09 7.32 -1.38
C GLU A 72 6.03 7.04 -2.43
N PHE A 73 6.35 6.20 -3.40
CA PHE A 73 5.49 5.84 -4.53
C PHE A 73 5.49 4.32 -4.71
N ASP A 74 4.32 3.72 -4.68
CA ASP A 74 4.15 2.28 -4.81
C ASP A 74 3.68 1.90 -6.22
N PHE A 75 4.35 0.93 -6.83
CA PHE A 75 3.96 0.41 -8.13
C PHE A 75 3.85 -1.11 -8.13
N MET A 76 2.73 -1.62 -8.61
CA MET A 76 2.61 -3.00 -9.02
C MET A 76 3.01 -3.14 -10.49
N VAL A 77 3.78 -4.18 -10.76
CA VAL A 77 4.22 -4.53 -12.11
C VAL A 77 3.51 -5.81 -12.52
N PRO A 78 2.47 -5.73 -13.37
CA PRO A 78 1.76 -6.91 -13.80
C PRO A 78 2.67 -7.83 -14.61
N ILE A 79 2.64 -9.11 -14.27
CA ILE A 79 3.26 -10.19 -15.03
C ILE A 79 2.15 -10.87 -15.83
N GLN A 80 2.36 -11.00 -17.13
CA GLN A 80 1.47 -11.80 -17.96
C GLN A 80 1.56 -13.25 -17.50
N ASN A 81 0.42 -13.81 -17.23
CA ASN A 81 0.33 -15.16 -16.74
C ASN A 81 -0.75 -15.93 -17.52
N ASN A 82 -0.52 -17.22 -17.72
CA ASN A 82 -1.52 -18.19 -18.13
C ASN A 82 -1.55 -19.28 -17.08
N MET A 83 -1.93 -18.88 -15.87
CA MET A 83 -2.07 -19.78 -14.75
C MET A 83 -3.42 -20.48 -14.83
N ASP A 84 -3.43 -21.79 -14.68
CA ASP A 84 -4.65 -22.58 -14.77
C ASP A 84 -5.59 -22.30 -13.62
N GLN A 85 -5.04 -22.08 -12.41
CA GLN A 85 -5.83 -21.93 -11.22
C GLN A 85 -5.14 -21.08 -10.16
N ILE A 86 -5.90 -20.19 -9.53
CA ILE A 86 -5.52 -19.53 -8.28
C ILE A 86 -6.43 -20.07 -7.17
N ILE A 87 -5.80 -20.50 -6.08
CA ILE A 87 -6.48 -21.08 -4.91
C ILE A 87 -6.39 -20.07 -3.77
N PHE A 88 -7.52 -19.81 -3.14
CA PHE A 88 -7.67 -18.94 -1.98
C PHE A 88 -8.22 -19.74 -0.79
N CYS A 89 -8.28 -19.13 0.38
CA CYS A 89 -8.73 -19.80 1.58
C CYS A 89 -10.23 -20.17 1.58
N ASP A 90 -11.04 -19.61 0.69
CA ASP A 90 -12.44 -20.01 0.49
C ASP A 90 -12.59 -21.41 -0.12
N THR A 91 -11.57 -21.84 -0.85
CA THR A 91 -11.48 -23.19 -1.45
C THR A 91 -10.49 -24.07 -0.73
N ASP A 92 -9.56 -23.52 0.02
CA ASP A 92 -8.57 -24.25 0.80
C ASP A 92 -8.14 -23.45 2.04
N TRP A 93 -8.61 -23.85 3.19
CA TRP A 93 -8.36 -23.22 4.49
C TRP A 93 -6.89 -23.27 4.96
N ASN A 94 -6.02 -24.06 4.30
CA ASN A 94 -4.56 -23.98 4.53
C ASN A 94 -3.93 -22.72 3.92
N VAL A 95 -4.64 -22.02 3.02
CA VAL A 95 -4.20 -20.75 2.46
C VAL A 95 -4.63 -19.62 3.39
N PRO A 96 -3.72 -18.77 3.90
CA PRO A 96 -4.10 -17.68 4.80
C PRO A 96 -5.08 -16.70 4.16
N SER A 97 -5.96 -16.10 4.94
CA SER A 97 -7.10 -15.28 4.48
C SER A 97 -6.74 -14.16 3.51
N ARG A 98 -5.55 -13.58 3.64
CA ARG A 98 -5.07 -12.46 2.80
C ARG A 98 -4.11 -12.89 1.69
N PHE A 99 -4.05 -14.19 1.40
CA PHE A 99 -3.12 -14.77 0.45
C PHE A 99 -3.83 -15.68 -0.55
N GLY A 100 -3.12 -16.00 -1.62
CA GLY A 100 -3.46 -17.03 -2.59
C GLY A 100 -2.22 -17.82 -2.98
N ILE A 101 -2.43 -19.00 -3.55
CA ILE A 101 -1.41 -19.78 -4.22
C ILE A 101 -1.75 -19.92 -5.69
N VAL A 102 -0.73 -19.93 -6.53
CA VAL A 102 -0.87 -19.94 -7.99
C VAL A 102 -0.40 -21.28 -8.52
N LYS A 103 -1.35 -22.09 -8.96
CA LYS A 103 -1.08 -23.39 -9.56
C LYS A 103 -0.76 -23.24 -11.04
N THR A 104 0.35 -23.83 -11.45
CA THR A 104 0.72 -23.91 -12.88
C THR A 104 0.15 -25.21 -13.44
N GLY A 105 -0.47 -25.12 -14.62
CA GLY A 105 -1.03 -26.30 -15.29
C GLY A 105 0.01 -27.27 -15.79
N SER A 106 -0.45 -28.49 -16.08
CA SER A 106 0.36 -29.53 -16.68
C SER A 106 0.75 -29.26 -18.15
N GLN A 107 0.29 -28.13 -18.71
CA GLN A 107 0.67 -27.70 -20.05
C GLN A 107 1.03 -26.20 -20.08
N PRO A 108 2.29 -25.85 -19.90
CA PRO A 108 2.79 -24.48 -20.06
C PRO A 108 2.68 -23.93 -21.49
N GLN A 109 2.18 -24.72 -22.44
CA GLN A 109 2.34 -24.48 -23.87
C GLN A 109 1.52 -23.34 -24.45
N ALA A 110 0.36 -22.97 -23.88
CA ALA A 110 -0.55 -22.05 -24.58
C ALA A 110 -0.18 -20.56 -24.49
N VAL A 111 0.60 -20.12 -23.47
CA VAL A 111 0.95 -18.70 -23.27
C VAL A 111 2.25 -18.30 -23.86
N PHE A 112 3.12 -19.27 -23.91
CA PHE A 112 4.48 -19.08 -24.39
C PHE A 112 4.60 -19.39 -25.90
N GLN A 113 3.50 -19.68 -26.59
CA GLN A 113 3.50 -19.94 -28.05
C GLN A 113 3.97 -18.74 -28.90
N GLN A 114 4.06 -17.53 -28.39
CA GLN A 114 4.78 -16.45 -29.06
C GLN A 114 6.30 -16.49 -28.84
N ALA A 115 6.79 -17.26 -27.87
CA ALA A 115 8.21 -17.50 -27.66
C ALA A 115 8.61 -18.86 -28.33
N SER A 116 8.77 -18.86 -29.64
CA SER A 116 9.07 -20.05 -30.46
C SER A 116 10.44 -20.70 -30.20
N LYS A 117 11.04 -20.55 -29.01
CA LYS A 117 12.40 -21.04 -28.71
C LYS A 117 12.59 -21.64 -27.31
N TRP A 118 11.56 -22.28 -26.74
CA TRP A 118 11.78 -23.12 -25.55
C TRP A 118 12.65 -24.32 -25.97
N LYS A 119 13.89 -24.29 -25.52
CA LYS A 119 14.83 -25.37 -25.85
C LYS A 119 14.55 -26.66 -25.11
N LYS A 120 13.87 -26.60 -23.95
CA LYS A 120 13.44 -27.79 -23.17
C LYS A 120 12.14 -27.51 -22.40
N PRO A 121 11.14 -28.40 -22.48
CA PRO A 121 10.03 -28.40 -21.51
C PRO A 121 10.59 -28.53 -20.09
N GLY A 122 10.08 -27.76 -19.13
CA GLY A 122 10.49 -27.85 -17.72
C GLY A 122 11.44 -26.75 -17.23
N ASP A 123 12.04 -25.93 -18.12
CA ASP A 123 12.97 -24.86 -17.69
C ASP A 123 12.26 -23.78 -16.84
N PHE A 124 11.00 -23.43 -17.17
CA PHE A 124 10.21 -22.47 -16.40
C PHE A 124 9.84 -23.04 -15.03
N GLU A 125 9.34 -24.26 -14.99
CA GLU A 125 8.95 -24.93 -13.76
C GLU A 125 10.13 -25.04 -12.79
N THR A 126 11.28 -25.46 -13.28
CA THR A 126 12.50 -25.56 -12.47
C THR A 126 12.93 -24.19 -11.94
N LYS A 127 12.85 -23.16 -12.78
CA LYS A 127 13.34 -21.82 -12.44
C LYS A 127 12.39 -21.05 -11.53
N PHE A 128 11.07 -21.13 -11.76
CA PHE A 128 10.10 -20.27 -11.11
C PHE A 128 9.08 -20.97 -10.22
N CYS A 129 9.01 -22.30 -10.29
CA CYS A 129 8.03 -23.05 -9.52
C CYS A 129 8.66 -23.89 -8.41
N LYS A 130 7.79 -24.35 -7.51
CA LYS A 130 8.08 -25.32 -6.46
C LYS A 130 7.04 -26.42 -6.49
N HIS A 131 7.47 -27.67 -6.41
CA HIS A 131 6.58 -28.79 -6.23
C HIS A 131 6.17 -28.91 -4.75
N VAL A 132 4.88 -28.94 -4.50
CA VAL A 132 4.28 -29.14 -3.20
C VAL A 132 3.36 -30.36 -3.29
N SER A 133 3.61 -31.41 -2.48
CA SER A 133 2.98 -32.74 -2.61
C SER A 133 1.47 -32.70 -2.73
N SER A 134 0.80 -31.85 -1.96
CA SER A 134 -0.67 -31.76 -1.94
C SER A 134 -1.27 -30.92 -3.08
N TYR A 135 -0.46 -30.09 -3.75
CA TYR A 135 -0.93 -29.09 -4.73
C TYR A 135 -0.32 -29.27 -6.11
N GLY A 136 0.75 -30.04 -6.24
CA GLY A 136 1.53 -30.15 -7.47
C GLY A 136 2.49 -28.97 -7.64
N LEU A 137 2.57 -28.43 -8.83
CA LEU A 137 3.53 -27.38 -9.18
C LEU A 137 2.92 -26.00 -8.93
N LEU A 138 3.52 -25.24 -8.00
CA LEU A 138 3.09 -23.90 -7.62
C LEU A 138 4.13 -22.85 -8.04
N LEU A 139 3.66 -21.72 -8.55
CA LEU A 139 4.52 -20.56 -8.84
C LEU A 139 5.05 -19.96 -7.53
N SER A 140 6.37 -19.80 -7.45
CA SER A 140 7.03 -19.24 -6.27
C SER A 140 7.09 -17.72 -6.36
N ALA A 141 6.41 -17.05 -5.42
CA ALA A 141 6.49 -15.60 -5.26
C ALA A 141 7.95 -15.14 -5.00
N GLU A 142 8.69 -15.92 -4.22
CA GLU A 142 10.10 -15.64 -3.90
C GLU A 142 11.00 -15.71 -5.12
N LYS A 143 10.87 -16.76 -5.94
CA LYS A 143 11.69 -16.90 -7.15
C LYS A 143 11.38 -15.80 -8.18
N ILE A 144 10.11 -15.42 -8.32
CA ILE A 144 9.70 -14.30 -9.18
C ILE A 144 10.27 -12.98 -8.64
N ARG A 145 10.20 -12.73 -7.33
CA ARG A 145 10.78 -11.55 -6.70
C ARG A 145 12.29 -11.46 -6.95
N GLN A 146 13.03 -12.56 -6.71
CA GLN A 146 14.49 -12.63 -6.91
C GLN A 146 14.88 -12.40 -8.38
N TRP A 147 14.13 -13.00 -9.30
CA TRP A 147 14.33 -12.80 -10.73
C TRP A 147 14.14 -11.33 -11.12
N PHE A 148 13.03 -10.71 -10.71
CA PHE A 148 12.74 -9.29 -10.99
C PHE A 148 13.81 -8.38 -10.39
N GLN A 149 14.24 -8.67 -9.17
CA GLN A 149 15.33 -7.95 -8.50
C GLN A 149 16.62 -8.01 -9.29
N SER A 150 17.03 -9.21 -9.71
CA SER A 150 18.26 -9.41 -10.51
C SER A 150 18.24 -8.67 -11.84
N LEU A 151 17.07 -8.55 -12.49
CA LEU A 151 16.94 -7.76 -13.72
C LEU A 151 16.97 -6.25 -13.42
N SER A 152 16.25 -5.81 -12.40
CA SER A 152 16.18 -4.40 -12.01
C SER A 152 17.56 -3.85 -11.66
N ASP A 153 18.39 -4.59 -10.93
CA ASP A 153 19.74 -4.15 -10.55
C ASP A 153 20.60 -3.80 -11.75
N ARG A 154 20.42 -4.50 -12.87
CA ARG A 154 21.16 -4.27 -14.10
C ARG A 154 20.69 -3.06 -14.90
N THR A 155 19.54 -2.45 -14.55
CA THR A 155 19.03 -1.26 -15.25
C THR A 155 19.69 0.04 -14.79
N LEU A 156 20.39 0.05 -13.64
CA LEU A 156 20.96 1.27 -13.06
C LEU A 156 21.84 2.10 -13.99
N PRO A 157 22.74 1.50 -14.82
CA PRO A 157 23.54 2.27 -15.75
C PRO A 157 22.69 3.02 -16.78
N ALA A 158 21.66 2.37 -17.35
CA ALA A 158 20.75 2.98 -18.30
C ALA A 158 19.92 4.12 -17.66
N LEU A 159 19.39 3.92 -16.44
CA LEU A 159 18.67 4.97 -15.72
C LEU A 159 19.53 6.20 -15.49
N ARG A 160 20.80 6.03 -15.08
CA ARG A 160 21.73 7.16 -14.89
C ARG A 160 22.02 7.92 -16.17
N GLN A 161 22.07 7.22 -17.29
CA GLN A 161 22.28 7.84 -18.61
C GLN A 161 21.03 8.60 -19.08
N ILE A 162 19.84 8.05 -18.89
CA ILE A 162 18.58 8.63 -19.38
C ILE A 162 18.12 9.80 -18.51
N PHE A 163 18.41 9.77 -17.20
CA PHE A 163 18.03 10.83 -16.25
C PHE A 163 19.25 11.52 -15.63
N PRO A 164 19.98 12.36 -16.42
CA PRO A 164 21.15 13.06 -15.91
C PRO A 164 20.75 14.02 -14.77
N GLY A 165 21.64 14.16 -13.79
CA GLY A 165 21.38 14.98 -12.59
C GLY A 165 20.57 14.29 -11.50
N SER A 166 20.16 13.02 -11.72
CA SER A 166 19.54 12.19 -10.70
C SER A 166 20.49 11.09 -10.26
N THR A 167 20.41 10.69 -8.99
CA THR A 167 21.13 9.50 -8.47
C THR A 167 20.16 8.37 -8.22
N PHE A 168 20.61 7.13 -8.44
CA PHE A 168 19.79 5.92 -8.31
C PHE A 168 20.53 4.87 -7.52
N ARG A 169 19.86 4.28 -6.53
CA ARG A 169 20.33 3.09 -5.81
C ARG A 169 19.16 2.19 -5.47
N PHE A 170 19.38 0.89 -5.51
CA PHE A 170 18.41 -0.06 -5.00
C PHE A 170 18.69 -0.41 -3.55
N GLN A 171 17.61 -0.55 -2.79
CA GLN A 171 17.63 -1.09 -1.44
C GLN A 171 16.58 -2.20 -1.34
N GLN A 172 16.84 -3.23 -0.56
CA GLN A 172 15.82 -4.21 -0.25
C GLN A 172 14.93 -3.67 0.87
N HIS A 173 13.64 -3.59 0.59
CA HIS A 173 12.64 -3.17 1.57
C HIS A 173 11.47 -4.16 1.55
N GLY A 174 11.53 -5.16 2.43
CA GLY A 174 10.53 -6.22 2.47
C GLY A 174 10.40 -6.97 1.13
N PRO A 175 9.17 -7.11 0.59
CA PRO A 175 8.91 -7.81 -0.67
C PRO A 175 9.16 -6.94 -1.91
N ALA A 176 9.14 -5.63 -1.78
CA ALA A 176 9.33 -4.69 -2.88
C ALA A 176 10.82 -4.50 -3.19
N ARG A 177 11.12 -4.21 -4.44
CA ARG A 177 12.39 -3.64 -4.84
C ARG A 177 12.28 -2.12 -4.68
N ASN A 178 12.87 -1.58 -3.61
CA ASN A 178 12.87 -0.14 -3.39
C ASN A 178 13.96 0.51 -4.21
N LEU A 179 13.57 1.41 -5.11
CA LEU A 179 14.46 2.29 -5.86
C LEU A 179 14.49 3.65 -5.16
N ILE A 180 15.61 3.98 -4.56
CA ILE A 180 15.86 5.29 -3.99
C ILE A 180 16.46 6.16 -5.07
N LEU A 181 15.80 7.26 -5.34
CA LEU A 181 16.20 8.23 -6.34
C LEU A 181 16.30 9.63 -5.69
N THR A 182 17.40 10.33 -5.94
CA THR A 182 17.55 11.72 -5.51
C THR A 182 17.51 12.64 -6.74
N LYS A 183 16.66 13.65 -6.68
CA LYS A 183 16.53 14.70 -7.70
C LYS A 183 16.24 16.04 -7.04
N ASP A 184 16.91 17.09 -7.48
CA ASP A 184 16.74 18.46 -6.98
C ASP A 184 16.84 18.55 -5.44
N GLY A 185 17.75 17.77 -4.82
CA GLY A 185 17.92 17.68 -3.36
C GLY A 185 16.81 16.94 -2.61
N LYS A 186 15.83 16.37 -3.29
CA LYS A 186 14.76 15.55 -2.71
C LYS A 186 15.02 14.07 -2.94
N GLU A 187 14.80 13.27 -1.91
CA GLU A 187 14.83 11.81 -2.00
C GLU A 187 13.41 11.27 -2.24
N LEU A 188 13.27 10.45 -3.26
CA LEU A 188 12.05 9.71 -3.60
C LEU A 188 12.29 8.22 -3.37
N ASN A 189 11.38 7.59 -2.67
CA ASN A 189 11.35 6.15 -2.45
C ASN A 189 10.31 5.51 -3.38
N ILE A 190 10.73 4.62 -4.25
CA ILE A 190 9.85 3.98 -5.23
C ILE A 190 9.85 2.47 -4.98
N ASP A 191 8.74 1.97 -4.44
CA ASP A 191 8.51 0.56 -4.20
C ASP A 191 7.91 -0.10 -5.46
N ILE A 192 8.60 -1.10 -5.98
CA ILE A 192 8.21 -1.80 -7.20
C ILE A 192 8.04 -3.29 -6.88
N VAL A 193 6.84 -3.83 -7.08
CA VAL A 193 6.53 -5.22 -6.77
C VAL A 193 5.91 -5.94 -7.96
N PRO A 194 6.43 -7.13 -8.35
CA PRO A 194 5.78 -7.96 -9.35
C PRO A 194 4.42 -8.45 -8.86
N ALA A 195 3.44 -8.47 -9.76
CA ALA A 195 2.08 -8.85 -9.43
C ALA A 195 1.41 -9.67 -10.53
N ILE A 196 0.55 -10.59 -10.16
CA ILE A 196 -0.29 -11.38 -11.06
C ILE A 196 -1.70 -10.80 -11.01
N LYS A 197 -2.25 -10.47 -12.16
CA LYS A 197 -3.63 -9.98 -12.27
C LYS A 197 -4.61 -11.15 -12.11
N TYR A 198 -5.62 -10.94 -11.27
CA TYR A 198 -6.73 -11.85 -11.08
C TYR A 198 -8.04 -11.05 -11.05
N GLU A 199 -8.81 -11.08 -12.14
CA GLU A 199 -9.99 -10.24 -12.31
C GLU A 199 -9.65 -8.74 -12.02
N ASN A 200 -10.32 -8.10 -11.04
CA ASN A 200 -10.03 -6.74 -10.57
C ASN A 200 -9.15 -6.71 -9.31
N ALA A 201 -8.46 -7.81 -9.00
CA ALA A 201 -7.51 -7.93 -7.90
C ALA A 201 -6.12 -8.27 -8.44
N PHE A 202 -5.14 -8.26 -7.54
CA PHE A 202 -3.77 -8.65 -7.84
C PHE A 202 -3.22 -9.56 -6.75
N LEU A 203 -2.36 -10.48 -7.13
CA LEU A 203 -1.52 -11.25 -6.23
C LEU A 203 -0.11 -10.69 -6.33
N VAL A 204 0.35 -9.99 -5.30
CA VAL A 204 1.68 -9.41 -5.25
C VAL A 204 2.69 -10.40 -4.69
N ALA A 205 3.92 -10.36 -5.18
CA ALA A 205 5.00 -11.26 -4.78
C ALA A 205 5.50 -10.97 -3.35
N LYS A 206 4.60 -11.04 -2.38
CA LYS A 206 4.83 -10.89 -0.95
C LYS A 206 4.42 -12.15 -0.22
N GLN A 207 5.41 -12.81 0.39
CA GLN A 207 5.19 -14.04 1.14
C GLN A 207 4.40 -13.81 2.44
N CYS A 208 3.73 -14.85 2.91
CA CYS A 208 3.19 -14.89 4.26
C CYS A 208 4.35 -14.95 5.27
N SER A 209 4.29 -14.14 6.33
CA SER A 209 5.29 -14.15 7.40
C SER A 209 4.95 -15.12 8.53
N SER A 210 3.70 -15.53 8.62
CA SER A 210 3.23 -16.46 9.65
C SER A 210 3.66 -17.89 9.33
N GLN A 211 3.83 -18.72 10.38
CA GLN A 211 4.03 -20.15 10.19
C GLN A 211 2.72 -20.78 9.67
N ILE A 212 2.79 -21.38 8.49
CA ILE A 212 1.70 -22.06 7.81
C ILE A 212 2.17 -23.43 7.31
N ILE A 213 1.21 -24.30 7.00
CA ILE A 213 1.50 -25.65 6.45
C ILE A 213 2.16 -25.55 5.07
N LEU A 214 1.79 -24.53 4.29
CA LEU A 214 2.37 -24.26 2.97
C LEU A 214 3.74 -23.60 3.09
N PRO A 215 4.69 -23.90 2.18
CA PRO A 215 5.93 -23.14 2.10
C PRO A 215 5.65 -21.66 1.82
N ASN A 216 6.15 -20.76 2.66
CA ASN A 216 5.89 -19.32 2.54
C ASN A 216 6.25 -18.78 1.15
N GLU A 217 7.27 -19.34 0.50
CA GLU A 217 7.75 -18.90 -0.82
C GLU A 217 6.74 -19.04 -1.96
N VAL A 218 5.69 -19.88 -1.81
CA VAL A 218 4.64 -20.06 -2.82
C VAL A 218 3.39 -19.26 -2.54
N THR A 219 3.34 -18.53 -1.43
CA THR A 219 2.21 -17.68 -1.08
C THR A 219 2.34 -16.30 -1.72
N TRP A 220 1.23 -15.79 -2.20
CA TRP A 220 1.11 -14.49 -2.86
C TRP A 220 0.09 -13.64 -2.11
N ARG A 221 0.45 -12.42 -1.73
CA ARG A 221 -0.47 -11.56 -1.01
C ARG A 221 -1.54 -11.00 -1.96
N LEU A 222 -2.80 -11.14 -1.56
CA LEU A 222 -3.92 -10.53 -2.26
C LEU A 222 -3.89 -9.00 -2.06
N SER A 223 -3.96 -8.26 -3.15
CA SER A 223 -4.05 -6.80 -3.19
C SER A 223 -5.33 -6.38 -3.89
N LEU A 224 -6.12 -5.57 -3.21
CA LEU A 224 -7.33 -4.93 -3.70
C LEU A 224 -7.15 -3.41 -3.87
N SER A 225 -5.89 -2.96 -4.00
CA SER A 225 -5.52 -1.54 -4.05
C SER A 225 -6.19 -0.75 -5.20
N THR A 226 -6.50 -1.40 -6.32
CA THR A 226 -7.27 -0.77 -7.40
C THR A 226 -8.71 -0.49 -6.98
N SER A 227 -9.35 -1.44 -6.30
CA SER A 227 -10.71 -1.27 -5.76
C SER A 227 -10.73 -0.26 -4.60
N GLU A 228 -9.67 -0.20 -3.78
CA GLU A 228 -9.52 0.83 -2.74
C GLU A 228 -9.42 2.23 -3.35
N ARG A 229 -8.67 2.38 -4.43
CA ARG A 229 -8.62 3.65 -5.18
C ARG A 229 -9.98 4.02 -5.77
N ASP A 230 -10.73 3.04 -6.26
CA ASP A 230 -12.09 3.28 -6.76
C ASP A 230 -13.06 3.60 -5.61
N PHE A 231 -12.81 3.10 -4.40
CA PHE A 231 -13.54 3.51 -3.19
C PHE A 231 -13.35 5.01 -2.90
N PHE A 232 -12.13 5.52 -2.98
CA PHE A 232 -11.86 6.96 -2.82
C PHE A 232 -12.56 7.80 -3.90
N LYS A 233 -12.61 7.34 -5.16
CA LYS A 233 -13.35 8.02 -6.21
C LYS A 233 -14.86 8.05 -5.92
N GLU A 234 -15.40 6.93 -5.44
CA GLU A 234 -16.82 6.85 -5.09
C GLU A 234 -17.15 7.75 -3.91
N MET A 235 -16.29 7.81 -2.88
CA MET A 235 -16.45 8.78 -1.79
C MET A 235 -16.52 10.21 -2.31
N LYS A 236 -15.59 10.62 -3.20
CA LYS A 236 -15.61 11.96 -3.80
C LYS A 236 -16.90 12.25 -4.56
N ARG A 237 -17.56 11.22 -5.14
CA ARG A 237 -18.82 11.35 -5.88
C ARG A 237 -20.03 11.54 -4.98
N ILE A 238 -20.07 10.85 -3.82
CA ILE A 238 -21.25 10.79 -2.95
C ILE A 238 -21.23 11.76 -1.77
N LEU A 239 -20.02 12.11 -1.28
CA LEU A 239 -19.87 13.01 -0.15
C LEU A 239 -20.01 14.48 -0.57
N PRO A 240 -20.31 15.40 0.36
CA PRO A 240 -20.37 16.83 0.06
C PRO A 240 -19.07 17.34 -0.59
N TYR A 241 -19.19 18.36 -1.46
CA TYR A 241 -18.07 18.90 -2.25
C TYR A 241 -16.82 19.20 -1.39
N ASN A 242 -16.97 19.81 -0.23
CA ASN A 242 -15.85 20.12 0.69
C ASN A 242 -15.81 19.17 1.89
N SER A 243 -16.10 17.88 1.67
CA SER A 243 -16.13 16.90 2.75
C SER A 243 -14.77 16.72 3.43
N CYS A 244 -14.79 16.50 4.76
CA CYS A 244 -13.59 16.40 5.57
C CYS A 244 -12.92 15.02 5.58
N HIS A 245 -13.43 14.03 4.86
CA HIS A 245 -13.00 12.64 4.94
C HIS A 245 -11.49 12.43 4.65
N LEU A 246 -10.96 13.07 3.60
CA LEU A 246 -9.52 12.98 3.29
C LEU A 246 -8.70 13.72 4.33
N LYS A 247 -9.16 14.91 4.81
CA LYS A 247 -8.46 15.65 5.87
C LYS A 247 -8.35 14.84 7.15
N CYS A 248 -9.44 14.16 7.59
CA CYS A 248 -9.41 13.27 8.76
C CYS A 248 -8.32 12.21 8.63
N LEU A 249 -8.32 11.48 7.50
CA LEU A 249 -7.32 10.43 7.26
C LEU A 249 -5.90 10.99 7.21
N GLN A 250 -5.69 12.09 6.49
CA GLN A 250 -4.36 12.68 6.32
C GLN A 250 -3.82 13.28 7.63
N ILE A 251 -4.66 13.93 8.44
CA ILE A 251 -4.25 14.45 9.75
C ILE A 251 -3.86 13.28 10.67
N LEU A 252 -4.70 12.25 10.79
CA LEU A 252 -4.39 11.11 11.65
C LEU A 252 -3.15 10.34 11.17
N LYS A 253 -2.98 10.22 9.86
CA LYS A 253 -1.77 9.66 9.26
C LYS A 253 -0.53 10.49 9.57
N TYR A 254 -0.62 11.81 9.46
CA TYR A 254 0.49 12.73 9.79
C TYR A 254 0.88 12.61 11.28
N LEU A 255 -0.10 12.62 12.19
CA LEU A 255 0.14 12.45 13.62
C LEU A 255 0.85 11.12 13.91
N ARG A 256 0.44 10.04 13.23
CA ARG A 256 1.08 8.73 13.36
C ARG A 256 2.52 8.73 12.83
N GLU A 257 2.75 9.25 11.64
CA GLU A 257 4.06 9.19 10.97
C GLU A 257 5.11 10.11 11.63
N ASN A 258 4.66 11.13 12.35
CA ASN A 258 5.54 12.07 13.04
C ASN A 258 5.51 11.89 14.58
N ASP A 259 4.89 10.83 15.09
CA ASP A 259 4.77 10.60 16.54
C ASP A 259 6.14 10.47 17.23
N ASP A 260 7.09 9.81 16.58
CA ASP A 260 8.44 9.59 17.11
C ASP A 260 9.23 10.89 17.31
N GLN A 261 8.85 11.97 16.62
CA GLN A 261 9.47 13.30 16.82
C GLN A 261 9.15 13.87 18.21
N LEU A 262 7.92 13.66 18.69
CA LEU A 262 7.48 14.12 19.99
C LEU A 262 7.65 13.04 21.08
N TYR A 263 7.60 11.77 20.69
CA TYR A 263 7.59 10.61 21.61
C TYR A 263 8.50 9.48 21.07
N PRO A 264 9.85 9.65 21.14
CA PRO A 264 10.82 8.74 20.49
C PRO A 264 10.74 7.26 20.92
N SER A 265 10.16 6.97 22.09
CA SER A 265 9.96 5.59 22.59
C SER A 265 8.60 5.00 22.26
N SER A 266 7.80 5.70 21.49
CA SER A 266 6.47 5.25 21.08
C SER A 266 6.56 4.02 20.18
N GLN A 267 5.68 3.03 20.43
CA GLN A 267 5.46 1.90 19.52
C GLN A 267 4.26 2.16 18.59
N PHE A 268 3.87 3.41 18.45
CA PHE A 268 2.64 3.80 17.77
C PHE A 268 2.61 3.35 16.32
N THR A 269 3.69 3.63 15.58
CA THR A 269 3.82 3.24 14.17
C THR A 269 3.86 1.74 13.96
N HIS A 270 4.39 0.98 14.91
CA HIS A 270 4.48 -0.48 14.84
C HIS A 270 3.11 -1.15 15.11
N GLY A 271 2.34 -0.61 16.05
CA GLY A 271 1.03 -1.16 16.41
C GLY A 271 -0.13 -0.62 15.57
N LEU A 272 0.04 0.53 14.93
CA LEU A 272 -0.98 1.18 14.10
C LEU A 272 -0.45 1.44 12.68
N GLN A 273 -0.67 0.50 11.76
CA GLN A 273 -0.28 0.68 10.36
C GLN A 273 -1.18 1.70 9.66
N SER A 274 -0.64 2.47 8.69
CA SER A 274 -1.42 3.46 7.93
C SER A 274 -2.61 2.83 7.17
N TYR A 275 -2.53 1.55 6.84
CA TYR A 275 -3.62 0.79 6.24
C TYR A 275 -4.84 0.65 7.18
N TYR A 276 -4.62 0.58 8.49
CA TYR A 276 -5.73 0.52 9.48
C TYR A 276 -6.51 1.84 9.53
N LEU A 277 -5.81 2.97 9.37
CA LEU A 277 -6.44 4.30 9.30
C LEU A 277 -7.34 4.40 8.07
N LYS A 278 -6.85 3.95 6.92
CA LYS A 278 -7.63 3.90 5.68
C LYS A 278 -8.87 3.01 5.83
N THR A 279 -8.70 1.84 6.43
CA THR A 279 -9.81 0.89 6.67
C THR A 279 -10.85 1.48 7.62
N ALA A 280 -10.43 2.16 8.69
CA ALA A 280 -11.34 2.85 9.62
C ALA A 280 -12.17 3.91 8.89
N LEU A 281 -11.54 4.75 8.06
CA LEU A 281 -12.26 5.72 7.23
C LEU A 281 -13.31 5.05 6.36
N PHE A 282 -12.97 3.96 5.67
CA PHE A 282 -13.88 3.26 4.78
C PHE A 282 -15.11 2.70 5.52
N HIS A 283 -14.91 2.07 6.68
CA HIS A 283 -16.01 1.59 7.50
C HIS A 283 -16.92 2.73 7.95
N LEU A 284 -16.35 3.82 8.47
CA LEU A 284 -17.13 4.97 8.94
C LEU A 284 -17.91 5.66 7.83
N VAL A 285 -17.34 5.77 6.62
CA VAL A 285 -18.06 6.34 5.47
C VAL A 285 -19.23 5.44 5.04
N MET A 286 -19.07 4.12 5.10
CA MET A 286 -20.16 3.19 4.79
C MET A 286 -21.30 3.21 5.82
N GLU A 287 -21.00 3.60 7.06
CA GLU A 287 -21.93 3.59 8.21
C GLU A 287 -22.57 4.94 8.47
N SER A 288 -22.03 6.03 7.92
CA SER A 288 -22.48 7.39 8.18
C SER A 288 -23.21 7.98 6.96
N PRO A 289 -24.22 8.83 7.18
CA PRO A 289 -24.84 9.57 6.09
C PRO A 289 -23.82 10.54 5.46
N PRO A 290 -23.91 10.81 4.14
CA PRO A 290 -22.94 11.68 3.46
C PRO A 290 -22.76 13.05 4.11
N GLN A 291 -23.85 13.65 4.61
CA GLN A 291 -23.85 14.99 5.24
C GLN A 291 -23.00 15.04 6.53
N ALA A 292 -22.81 13.91 7.20
CA ALA A 292 -21.98 13.82 8.39
C ALA A 292 -20.49 14.13 8.09
N TRP A 293 -20.10 14.08 6.82
CA TRP A 293 -18.73 14.37 6.36
C TRP A 293 -18.54 15.81 5.85
N ALA A 294 -19.49 16.72 6.10
CA ALA A 294 -19.33 18.13 5.75
C ALA A 294 -18.06 18.74 6.39
N ALA A 295 -17.51 19.79 5.79
CA ALA A 295 -16.24 20.41 6.23
C ALA A 295 -16.23 20.78 7.73
N GLY A 296 -17.33 21.32 8.25
CA GLY A 296 -17.46 21.70 9.66
C GLY A 296 -17.45 20.52 10.65
N CYS A 297 -17.59 19.27 10.17
CA CYS A 297 -17.59 18.08 11.00
C CYS A 297 -16.17 17.48 11.20
N LEU A 298 -15.09 18.15 10.74
CA LEU A 298 -13.73 17.63 10.76
C LEU A 298 -13.30 17.10 12.13
N GLU A 299 -13.46 17.91 13.19
CA GLU A 299 -13.10 17.49 14.56
C GLU A 299 -13.89 16.26 15.00
N GLN A 300 -15.21 16.29 14.82
CA GLN A 300 -16.07 15.18 15.21
C GLN A 300 -15.68 13.88 14.49
N ARG A 301 -15.51 13.94 13.16
CA ARG A 301 -15.15 12.77 12.37
C ARG A 301 -13.76 12.23 12.69
N LEU A 302 -12.80 13.12 13.01
CA LEU A 302 -11.47 12.71 13.43
C LEU A 302 -11.52 11.95 14.78
N ARG A 303 -12.28 12.47 15.75
CA ARG A 303 -12.47 11.81 17.04
C ARG A 303 -13.15 10.45 16.88
N GLU A 304 -14.17 10.35 16.06
CA GLU A 304 -14.83 9.07 15.77
C GLU A 304 -13.90 8.06 15.05
N MET A 305 -12.99 8.53 14.18
CA MET A 305 -11.97 7.62 13.62
C MET A 305 -11.03 7.09 14.69
N ILE A 306 -10.63 7.94 15.64
CA ILE A 306 -9.77 7.55 16.77
C ILE A 306 -10.52 6.56 17.66
N ASP A 307 -11.76 6.85 18.04
CA ASP A 307 -12.58 5.98 18.87
C ASP A 307 -12.83 4.63 18.20
N TYR A 308 -13.16 4.62 16.91
CA TYR A 308 -13.29 3.37 16.14
C TYR A 308 -12.02 2.50 16.23
N LEU A 309 -10.85 3.09 16.07
CA LEU A 309 -9.59 2.36 16.15
C LEU A 309 -9.31 1.84 17.56
N ILE A 310 -9.61 2.64 18.59
CA ILE A 310 -9.49 2.23 20.01
C ILE A 310 -10.38 1.02 20.28
N ASP A 311 -11.64 1.06 19.87
CA ASP A 311 -12.61 -0.01 20.08
C ASP A 311 -12.19 -1.29 19.33
N ARG A 312 -11.76 -1.15 18.05
CA ARG A 312 -11.27 -2.30 17.28
C ARG A 312 -10.01 -2.93 17.87
N MET A 313 -9.14 -2.13 18.50
CA MET A 313 -7.96 -2.65 19.22
C MET A 313 -8.33 -3.33 20.54
N VAL A 314 -9.40 -2.88 21.22
CA VAL A 314 -9.94 -3.61 22.38
C VAL A 314 -10.50 -4.98 21.97
N ASP A 315 -11.22 -5.02 20.85
CA ASP A 315 -11.78 -6.26 20.31
C ASP A 315 -10.70 -7.18 19.70
N GLY A 316 -9.47 -6.65 19.47
CA GLY A 316 -8.40 -7.37 18.77
C GLY A 316 -8.73 -7.66 17.30
N ASN A 317 -9.65 -6.90 16.70
CA ASN A 317 -10.13 -7.16 15.34
C ASN A 317 -10.44 -5.86 14.59
N ILE A 318 -9.65 -5.58 13.53
CA ILE A 318 -10.02 -4.63 12.49
C ILE A 318 -10.40 -5.45 11.24
N PRO A 319 -11.69 -5.54 10.89
CA PRO A 319 -12.12 -6.31 9.75
C PRO A 319 -11.62 -5.65 8.44
N HIS A 320 -11.12 -6.46 7.52
CA HIS A 320 -10.73 -5.98 6.20
C HIS A 320 -11.94 -5.41 5.46
N ILE A 321 -11.74 -4.29 4.75
CA ILE A 321 -12.88 -3.60 4.11
C ILE A 321 -13.62 -4.46 3.09
N PHE A 322 -12.96 -5.35 2.37
CA PHE A 322 -13.57 -6.20 1.35
C PHE A 322 -13.62 -7.69 1.72
N LEU A 323 -12.53 -8.27 2.26
CA LEU A 323 -12.43 -9.70 2.50
C LEU A 323 -13.33 -10.13 3.66
N GLY A 324 -14.31 -10.97 3.37
CA GLY A 324 -15.30 -11.43 4.33
C GLY A 324 -16.37 -10.39 4.71
N ASN A 325 -16.28 -9.18 4.19
CA ASN A 325 -17.22 -8.12 4.52
C ASN A 325 -18.53 -8.27 3.73
N GLN A 326 -19.47 -9.01 4.28
CA GLN A 326 -20.77 -9.28 3.66
C GLN A 326 -21.67 -8.04 3.52
N ARG A 327 -21.35 -6.90 4.16
CA ARG A 327 -22.10 -5.65 4.00
C ARG A 327 -22.13 -5.19 2.54
N HIS A 328 -21.06 -5.45 1.77
CA HIS A 328 -21.01 -5.17 0.33
C HIS A 328 -22.03 -5.97 -0.49
N LEU A 329 -22.46 -7.13 -0.03
CA LEU A 329 -23.49 -7.92 -0.69
C LEU A 329 -24.86 -7.22 -0.62
N ARG A 330 -25.12 -6.48 0.47
CA ARG A 330 -26.35 -5.71 0.70
C ARG A 330 -26.30 -4.32 0.10
N ASN A 331 -25.10 -3.77 -0.11
CA ASN A 331 -24.89 -2.44 -0.69
C ASN A 331 -24.01 -2.51 -1.95
N PRO A 332 -24.60 -2.73 -3.13
CA PRO A 332 -23.88 -2.88 -4.40
C PRO A 332 -22.97 -1.70 -4.77
N GLN A 333 -23.30 -0.50 -4.33
CA GLN A 333 -22.55 0.73 -4.60
C GLN A 333 -21.07 0.60 -4.17
N TRP A 334 -20.81 -0.11 -3.07
CA TRP A 334 -19.47 -0.27 -2.52
C TRP A 334 -18.75 -1.54 -2.99
N ARG A 335 -19.29 -2.28 -3.97
CA ARG A 335 -18.60 -3.48 -4.48
C ARG A 335 -17.38 -3.16 -5.34
N LEU A 336 -17.40 -2.07 -6.08
CA LEU A 336 -16.25 -1.49 -6.81
C LEU A 336 -15.48 -2.50 -7.66
N GLY A 337 -16.22 -3.40 -8.31
CA GLY A 337 -15.61 -4.43 -9.17
C GLY A 337 -14.87 -5.56 -8.42
N VAL A 338 -14.88 -5.57 -7.09
CA VAL A 338 -14.30 -6.67 -6.32
C VAL A 338 -15.09 -7.96 -6.58
N PRO A 339 -14.41 -9.08 -6.89
CA PRO A 339 -15.07 -10.36 -7.11
C PRO A 339 -15.95 -10.77 -5.94
N LEU A 340 -17.19 -11.20 -6.22
CA LEU A 340 -18.19 -11.50 -5.18
C LEU A 340 -17.72 -12.56 -4.17
N LYS A 341 -16.86 -13.47 -4.60
CA LYS A 341 -16.28 -14.51 -3.72
C LYS A 341 -15.49 -13.91 -2.56
N PHE A 342 -14.81 -12.77 -2.74
CA PHE A 342 -14.04 -12.15 -1.66
C PHE A 342 -14.92 -11.59 -0.55
N PHE A 343 -16.15 -11.18 -0.82
CA PHE A 343 -17.09 -10.77 0.23
C PHE A 343 -17.65 -11.95 1.03
N ARG A 344 -17.64 -13.16 0.45
CA ARG A 344 -18.09 -14.41 1.09
C ARG A 344 -16.96 -15.19 1.74
N HIS A 345 -15.75 -14.70 1.59
CA HIS A 345 -14.53 -15.25 2.16
C HIS A 345 -14.58 -15.23 3.69
N THR A 346 -13.67 -15.95 4.35
CA THR A 346 -13.43 -15.79 5.77
C THR A 346 -13.04 -14.34 6.06
N GLU A 347 -13.63 -13.75 7.09
CA GLU A 347 -13.31 -12.40 7.51
C GLU A 347 -11.81 -12.29 7.84
N ALA A 348 -11.13 -11.37 7.18
CA ALA A 348 -9.71 -11.14 7.40
C ALA A 348 -9.53 -10.07 8.48
N ASN A 349 -8.88 -10.44 9.58
CA ASN A 349 -8.50 -9.53 10.64
C ASN A 349 -7.15 -8.86 10.31
N LEU A 350 -7.10 -7.53 10.29
CA LEU A 350 -5.85 -6.81 10.04
C LEU A 350 -4.88 -6.82 11.23
N LEU A 351 -5.37 -7.12 12.43
CA LEU A 351 -4.57 -7.16 13.67
C LEU A 351 -3.99 -8.55 13.97
N GLU A 352 -4.28 -9.59 13.15
CA GLU A 352 -3.89 -10.96 13.44
C GLU A 352 -2.38 -11.17 13.65
N ASP A 353 -1.54 -10.35 12.98
CA ASP A 353 -0.07 -10.43 13.09
C ASP A 353 0.52 -9.41 14.08
N VAL A 354 -0.31 -8.62 14.78
CA VAL A 354 0.16 -7.58 15.71
C VAL A 354 0.31 -8.17 17.11
N LYS A 355 1.49 -8.00 17.70
CA LYS A 355 1.74 -8.46 19.07
C LYS A 355 0.84 -7.72 20.06
N PRO A 356 0.25 -8.42 21.07
CA PRO A 356 -0.66 -7.80 22.03
C PRO A 356 -0.08 -6.57 22.74
N ASP A 357 1.19 -6.61 23.18
CA ASP A 357 1.83 -5.49 23.86
C ASP A 357 2.00 -4.27 22.94
N THR A 358 2.37 -4.50 21.67
CA THR A 358 2.51 -3.44 20.68
C THR A 358 1.14 -2.80 20.36
N MET A 359 0.11 -3.62 20.23
CA MET A 359 -1.27 -3.17 20.04
C MET A 359 -1.76 -2.34 21.24
N GLN A 360 -1.49 -2.81 22.47
CA GLN A 360 -1.83 -2.10 23.70
C GLN A 360 -1.16 -0.72 23.77
N GLN A 361 0.12 -0.61 23.45
CA GLN A 361 0.85 0.65 23.43
C GLN A 361 0.28 1.61 22.39
N ALA A 362 0.00 1.13 21.17
CA ALA A 362 -0.63 1.94 20.14
C ALA A 362 -2.03 2.43 20.56
N ARG A 363 -2.82 1.59 21.21
CA ARG A 363 -4.13 1.95 21.76
C ARG A 363 -4.02 3.05 22.83
N LEU A 364 -3.10 2.90 23.78
CA LEU A 364 -2.87 3.93 24.80
C LEU A 364 -2.47 5.26 24.19
N ARG A 365 -1.65 5.22 23.11
CA ARG A 365 -1.28 6.44 22.40
C ARG A 365 -2.47 7.10 21.69
N LEU A 366 -3.37 6.33 21.07
CA LEU A 366 -4.61 6.85 20.50
C LEU A 366 -5.49 7.53 21.57
N ILE A 367 -5.61 6.92 22.76
CA ILE A 367 -6.34 7.51 23.89
C ILE A 367 -5.72 8.85 24.29
N GLN A 368 -4.40 8.94 24.41
CA GLN A 368 -3.71 10.21 24.72
C GLN A 368 -3.98 11.28 23.65
N ILE A 369 -3.95 10.90 22.35
CA ILE A 369 -4.26 11.82 21.25
C ILE A 369 -5.70 12.30 21.34
N ARG A 370 -6.66 11.41 21.58
CA ARG A 370 -8.08 11.74 21.75
C ARG A 370 -8.32 12.73 22.91
N ASP A 371 -7.75 12.41 24.07
CA ASP A 371 -8.02 13.14 25.31
C ASP A 371 -7.29 14.49 25.38
N ASN A 372 -6.15 14.63 24.70
CA ASN A 372 -5.34 15.86 24.68
C ASN A 372 -5.08 16.35 23.23
N LEU A 373 -6.09 16.28 22.37
CA LEU A 373 -5.92 16.63 20.95
C LEU A 373 -5.39 18.05 20.78
N ASP A 374 -5.96 19.04 21.44
CA ASP A 374 -5.55 20.44 21.36
C ASP A 374 -4.08 20.66 21.79
N GLY A 375 -3.66 20.03 22.89
CA GLY A 375 -2.29 20.11 23.38
C GLY A 375 -1.30 19.55 22.35
N ILE A 376 -1.61 18.40 21.77
CA ILE A 376 -0.78 17.73 20.77
C ILE A 376 -0.71 18.57 19.48
N LEU A 377 -1.85 19.09 18.98
CA LEU A 377 -1.87 19.94 17.80
C LEU A 377 -1.01 21.20 17.99
N ARG A 378 -1.08 21.82 19.17
CA ARG A 378 -0.26 22.98 19.52
C ARG A 378 1.23 22.65 19.57
N GLN A 379 1.63 21.47 20.03
CA GLN A 379 3.02 21.03 20.02
C GLN A 379 3.55 20.96 18.57
N TYR A 380 2.86 20.27 17.68
CA TYR A 380 3.25 20.20 16.25
C TYR A 380 3.28 21.57 15.56
N LEU A 381 2.41 22.50 15.95
CA LEU A 381 2.39 23.87 15.39
C LEU A 381 3.49 24.76 15.99
N LYS A 382 3.88 24.59 17.27
CA LYS A 382 4.94 25.37 17.93
C LYS A 382 6.34 25.07 17.41
N GLU A 383 6.65 23.81 17.13
CA GLU A 383 7.93 23.43 16.51
C GLU A 383 8.16 24.14 15.18
N TYR A 384 7.10 24.49 14.46
CA TYR A 384 7.20 25.28 13.24
C TYR A 384 7.65 26.72 13.48
N LEU A 385 7.17 27.36 14.53
CA LEU A 385 7.54 28.75 14.83
C LEU A 385 9.02 28.85 15.21
N ASN A 386 9.53 27.90 16.01
CA ASN A 386 10.94 27.86 16.39
C ASN A 386 11.88 27.49 15.22
N GLY A 387 11.45 26.61 14.32
CA GLY A 387 12.21 26.23 13.11
C GLY A 387 12.22 27.32 12.04
N ALA A 388 11.14 28.12 11.92
CA ALA A 388 11.06 29.23 10.99
C ALA A 388 11.91 30.44 11.44
N GLU A 389 12.00 30.69 12.75
CA GLU A 389 12.88 31.71 13.31
C GLU A 389 14.37 31.37 13.12
N SER A 390 14.76 30.10 13.27
CA SER A 390 16.16 29.68 13.05
C SER A 390 16.61 29.76 11.60
N GLN A 391 15.70 29.64 10.62
CA GLN A 391 16.03 29.82 9.21
C GLN A 391 16.07 31.30 8.76
N SER A 392 15.40 32.21 9.45
CA SER A 392 15.42 33.61 9.13
C SER A 392 16.72 34.33 9.55
N TRP A 393 17.49 33.73 10.47
CA TRP A 393 18.79 34.29 10.92
C TRP A 393 19.97 33.86 10.04
N CYS A 394 19.82 32.90 9.11
CA CYS A 394 20.86 32.50 8.18
C CYS A 394 20.88 33.27 6.85
N VAL A 395 20.01 34.26 6.65
CA VAL A 395 19.94 35.05 5.38
C VAL A 395 20.52 36.47 5.54
N VAL A 396 20.99 36.82 6.72
CA VAL A 396 21.62 38.14 6.98
C VAL A 396 22.96 37.93 7.70
N ALA A 397 23.92 37.35 7.00
CA ALA A 397 25.33 37.40 7.36
C ALA A 397 26.19 37.23 6.09
#